data_387e764116d234a708413c4b7f4ca80d
#
_entry.id   387e764116d234a708413c4b7f4ca80d
#
_cell.length_a   1.000
_cell.length_b   1.000
_cell.length_c   1.000
_cell.angle_alpha   90.00
_cell.angle_beta   90.00
_cell.angle_gamma   90.00
#
_symmetry.space_group_name_H-M   'P 1'
#
loop_
_entity.id
_entity.type
_entity.pdbx_description
1 polymer ?
#
loop_
_entity_poly.entity_id
_entity_poly.type
_entity_poly.pdbx_seq_one_letter_code
_entity_poly.pdbx_strand_id
1 'polypeptide(L)'
;KTTGAEKDVLKAESDETQAVEGAVTDTPESDIGVLTQNSDKPSTSEPEEKKQEQPATDSRPVFKIQIQASTRQIPAGSSRFKNLSPIDFYKEGAYYKYTYGATTDYQEAIKIRNKIKEDFEGAFIVAFKNGQKMELSDAISEYKKNKYTLRNL
;
A
#
# COMPACT_ATOMS: atom_id res chain seq x y z
N LYS A 1 38.98 46.51 5.52
CA LYS A 1 39.75 46.25 4.26
C LYS A 1 39.25 44.94 3.71
N THR A 2 38.32 45.09 2.85
CA THR A 2 38.40 45.05 1.39
C THR A 2 38.53 43.66 0.86
N THR A 3 37.49 43.23 0.26
CA THR A 3 37.21 43.16 -1.19
C THR A 3 37.49 41.77 -1.70
N GLY A 4 36.66 41.13 -2.42
CA GLY A 4 35.82 41.33 -3.53
C GLY A 4 35.28 39.98 -3.93
N ALA A 5 34.06 39.89 -4.36
CA ALA A 5 33.60 39.93 -5.75
C ALA A 5 34.31 38.89 -6.62
N GLU A 6 33.62 38.12 -7.31
CA GLU A 6 32.75 38.15 -8.49
C GLU A 6 32.41 36.72 -8.88
N LYS A 7 31.16 36.44 -9.15
CA LYS A 7 30.58 36.25 -10.47
C LYS A 7 31.32 35.26 -11.38
N ASP A 8 30.70 34.16 -11.74
CA ASP A 8 30.38 34.01 -13.14
C ASP A 8 29.18 33.10 -13.36
N VAL A 9 28.27 33.69 -14.02
CA VAL A 9 27.13 33.20 -14.76
C VAL A 9 27.69 32.70 -16.09
N LEU A 10 27.13 31.63 -16.59
CA LEU A 10 26.93 31.33 -18.02
C LEU A 10 26.43 29.88 -18.11
N LYS A 11 25.32 29.71 -18.58
CA LYS A 11 24.54 29.99 -19.75
C LYS A 11 24.19 28.67 -20.44
N ALA A 12 22.91 28.55 -20.60
CA ALA A 12 22.20 27.60 -21.43
C ALA A 12 22.79 27.52 -22.87
N GLU A 13 22.56 26.37 -23.49
CA GLU A 13 22.17 26.21 -24.89
C GLU A 13 21.78 24.74 -25.07
N SER A 14 20.54 24.42 -25.30
CA SER A 14 19.75 24.35 -26.52
C SER A 14 20.52 23.78 -27.70
N ASP A 15 20.15 22.60 -28.12
CA ASP A 15 20.02 22.16 -29.50
C ASP A 15 19.23 20.85 -29.50
N GLU A 16 18.06 20.80 -29.85
CA GLU A 16 17.24 20.88 -31.03
C GLU A 16 17.66 19.93 -32.18
N THR A 17 16.65 19.13 -32.53
CA THR A 17 16.36 18.49 -33.84
C THR A 17 17.19 17.28 -34.23
N GLN A 18 16.54 16.15 -34.53
CA GLN A 18 15.79 15.96 -35.79
C GLN A 18 14.93 14.70 -35.76
N ALA A 19 13.72 14.89 -36.21
CA ALA A 19 12.84 13.85 -36.73
C ALA A 19 13.40 13.27 -38.02
N VAL A 20 13.25 11.98 -38.18
CA VAL A 20 13.19 11.39 -39.52
C VAL A 20 12.01 10.44 -39.60
N GLU A 21 11.07 10.88 -40.37
CA GLU A 21 10.04 10.09 -41.03
C GLU A 21 10.63 8.93 -41.81
N GLY A 22 9.91 7.87 -41.84
CA GLY A 22 10.12 6.76 -42.73
C GLY A 22 8.90 5.83 -42.74
N ALA A 23 7.86 6.28 -43.44
CA ALA A 23 6.76 5.44 -43.85
C ALA A 23 7.25 4.37 -44.83
N VAL A 24 6.56 3.23 -44.88
CA VAL A 24 5.93 2.61 -46.06
C VAL A 24 5.55 1.18 -45.69
N THR A 25 4.27 0.92 -45.59
CA THR A 25 3.43 0.01 -46.39
C THR A 25 4.07 -1.33 -46.79
N ASP A 26 3.44 -2.42 -46.39
CA ASP A 26 2.74 -3.28 -47.32
C ASP A 26 1.92 -4.34 -46.62
N THR A 27 0.64 -4.39 -46.94
CA THR A 27 -0.24 -5.54 -46.79
C THR A 27 -0.20 -6.30 -48.10
N PRO A 28 -0.33 -7.64 -48.07
CA PRO A 28 -1.56 -8.23 -48.60
C PRO A 28 -2.06 -9.43 -47.78
N GLU A 29 -3.27 -9.40 -47.43
CA GLU A 29 -4.47 -10.12 -47.87
C GLU A 29 -4.33 -11.56 -48.35
N SER A 30 -5.32 -12.33 -47.87
CA SER A 30 -5.87 -13.62 -48.36
C SER A 30 -5.52 -14.83 -47.49
N ASP A 31 -6.37 -15.72 -47.08
CA ASP A 31 -7.72 -16.05 -47.47
C ASP A 31 -8.25 -17.11 -46.53
N ILE A 32 -9.54 -17.01 -46.19
CA ILE A 32 -10.57 -18.04 -46.01
C ILE A 32 -10.24 -19.35 -45.28
N GLY A 33 -11.09 -19.62 -44.28
CA GLY A 33 -11.32 -20.98 -43.88
C GLY A 33 -12.09 -21.21 -42.59
N VAL A 34 -13.42 -21.10 -42.65
CA VAL A 34 -14.46 -22.00 -42.10
C VAL A 34 -14.63 -22.16 -40.60
N LEU A 35 -15.79 -21.62 -40.19
CA LEU A 35 -16.72 -22.08 -39.16
C LEU A 35 -16.36 -23.38 -38.43
N THR A 36 -16.29 -23.27 -37.12
CA THR A 36 -17.11 -24.12 -36.26
C THR A 36 -17.45 -23.36 -34.97
N GLN A 37 -18.74 -23.27 -34.77
CA GLN A 37 -19.38 -22.86 -33.52
C GLN A 37 -18.96 -23.79 -32.40
N ASN A 38 -18.47 -23.26 -31.30
CA ASN A 38 -18.85 -23.81 -30.01
C ASN A 38 -18.86 -22.70 -28.99
N SER A 39 -20.03 -22.50 -28.48
CA SER A 39 -20.36 -21.77 -27.30
C SER A 39 -19.48 -22.19 -26.15
N ASP A 40 -18.65 -21.28 -25.64
CA ASP A 40 -18.28 -21.34 -24.26
C ASP A 40 -18.05 -19.94 -23.74
N LYS A 41 -18.94 -19.59 -22.88
CA LYS A 41 -19.07 -18.48 -21.96
C LYS A 41 -17.71 -18.05 -21.41
N PRO A 42 -17.30 -16.79 -21.56
CA PRO A 42 -16.19 -16.29 -20.76
C PRO A 42 -16.65 -16.21 -19.32
N SER A 43 -16.15 -17.14 -18.53
CA SER A 43 -16.20 -17.06 -17.08
C SER A 43 -15.37 -15.84 -16.68
N THR A 44 -16.06 -14.76 -16.40
CA THR A 44 -15.56 -13.66 -15.63
C THR A 44 -15.27 -14.19 -14.23
N SER A 45 -14.06 -14.66 -14.03
CA SER A 45 -13.55 -14.85 -12.70
C SER A 45 -13.18 -13.47 -12.16
N GLU A 46 -14.16 -12.83 -11.61
CA GLU A 46 -14.04 -11.82 -10.59
C GLU A 46 -13.09 -12.38 -9.52
N PRO A 47 -11.97 -11.71 -9.19
CA PRO A 47 -11.15 -12.17 -8.09
C PRO A 47 -12.00 -12.05 -6.83
N GLU A 48 -12.39 -13.18 -6.29
CA GLU A 48 -13.01 -13.27 -4.98
C GLU A 48 -12.16 -12.46 -4.01
N GLU A 49 -12.74 -11.38 -3.57
CA GLU A 49 -12.34 -10.63 -2.40
C GLU A 49 -12.35 -11.63 -1.24
N LYS A 50 -11.20 -12.25 -0.97
CA LYS A 50 -11.00 -12.98 0.27
C LYS A 50 -11.08 -11.94 1.39
N LYS A 51 -12.30 -11.72 1.82
CA LYS A 51 -12.64 -11.15 3.09
C LYS A 51 -11.96 -12.05 4.12
N GLN A 52 -10.79 -11.66 4.56
CA GLN A 52 -10.16 -12.32 5.69
C GLN A 52 -11.12 -12.17 6.85
N GLU A 53 -11.72 -13.29 7.23
CA GLU A 53 -12.45 -13.43 8.46
C GLU A 53 -11.53 -13.02 9.61
N GLN A 54 -11.74 -11.82 10.10
CA GLN A 54 -11.29 -11.47 11.43
C GLN A 54 -12.06 -12.34 12.40
N PRO A 55 -11.39 -13.01 13.34
CA PRO A 55 -12.10 -13.70 14.41
C PRO A 55 -13.01 -12.71 15.11
N ALA A 56 -14.27 -13.10 15.18
CA ALA A 56 -15.38 -12.31 15.67
C ALA A 56 -15.15 -11.82 17.09
N THR A 57 -15.55 -10.57 17.32
CA THR A 57 -16.06 -10.06 18.59
C THR A 57 -15.12 -9.96 19.78
N ASP A 58 -13.90 -9.49 19.54
CA ASP A 58 -13.24 -8.75 20.59
C ASP A 58 -13.56 -7.26 20.37
N SER A 59 -14.44 -6.71 21.19
CA SER A 59 -14.82 -5.29 21.09
C SER A 59 -13.69 -4.33 21.47
N ARG A 60 -12.49 -4.87 21.72
CA ARG A 60 -11.28 -4.09 22.01
C ARG A 60 -10.68 -3.53 20.70
N PRO A 61 -10.05 -2.36 20.78
CA PRO A 61 -9.29 -1.84 19.65
C PRO A 61 -8.14 -2.77 19.27
N VAL A 62 -7.92 -2.94 17.99
CA VAL A 62 -6.76 -3.66 17.42
C VAL A 62 -5.82 -2.63 16.81
N PHE A 63 -4.57 -2.64 17.24
CA PHE A 63 -3.51 -1.79 16.71
C PHE A 63 -2.72 -2.55 15.66
N LYS A 64 -2.49 -1.91 14.51
CA LYS A 64 -1.67 -2.42 13.40
C LYS A 64 -0.66 -1.35 13.02
N ILE A 65 0.44 -1.74 12.40
CA ILE A 65 1.46 -0.79 11.94
C ILE A 65 1.29 -0.61 10.42
N GLN A 66 0.88 0.58 9.98
CA GLN A 66 0.87 0.92 8.57
C GLN A 66 2.29 1.16 8.10
N ILE A 67 2.71 0.41 7.09
CA ILE A 67 4.09 0.41 6.58
C ILE A 67 4.20 1.03 5.20
N GLN A 68 3.14 0.97 4.40
CA GLN A 68 3.16 1.46 3.03
C GLN A 68 1.76 1.80 2.54
N ALA A 69 1.68 2.71 1.55
CA ALA A 69 0.48 2.99 0.78
C ALA A 69 0.81 2.93 -0.72
N SER A 70 -0.13 2.46 -1.53
CA SER A 70 0.01 2.37 -2.98
C SER A 70 -1.33 2.53 -3.66
N THR A 71 -1.35 3.14 -4.84
CA THR A 71 -2.55 3.21 -5.69
C THR A 71 -2.81 1.91 -6.46
N ARG A 72 -1.82 1.03 -6.52
CA ARG A 72 -1.94 -0.31 -7.10
C ARG A 72 -1.79 -1.35 -6.02
N GLN A 73 -2.52 -2.44 -6.15
CA GLN A 73 -2.39 -3.55 -5.22
C GLN A 73 -1.00 -4.20 -5.35
N ILE A 74 -0.35 -4.39 -4.22
CA ILE A 74 0.96 -5.04 -4.10
C ILE A 74 0.71 -6.44 -3.51
N PRO A 75 1.18 -7.52 -4.16
CA PRO A 75 1.06 -8.86 -3.60
C PRO A 75 1.76 -8.98 -2.24
N ALA A 76 1.17 -9.74 -1.32
CA ALA A 76 1.69 -9.91 0.05
C ALA A 76 3.14 -10.44 0.11
N GLY A 77 3.55 -11.25 -0.87
CA GLY A 77 4.93 -11.77 -0.98
C GLY A 77 5.92 -10.83 -1.68
N SER A 78 5.54 -9.58 -1.95
CA SER A 78 6.43 -8.63 -2.61
C SER A 78 7.66 -8.31 -1.76
N SER A 79 8.82 -8.20 -2.41
CA SER A 79 10.07 -7.74 -1.80
C SER A 79 9.98 -6.34 -1.17
N ARG A 80 8.98 -5.56 -1.56
CA ARG A 80 8.69 -4.25 -0.95
C ARG A 80 8.39 -4.33 0.54
N PHE A 81 7.91 -5.48 1.00
CA PHE A 81 7.61 -5.71 2.41
C PHE A 81 8.80 -6.29 3.21
N LYS A 82 9.99 -6.40 2.59
CA LYS A 82 11.24 -6.83 3.24
C LYS A 82 11.06 -8.11 4.07
N ASN A 83 10.35 -9.08 3.51
CA ASN A 83 10.03 -10.37 4.14
C ASN A 83 9.15 -10.29 5.41
N LEU A 84 8.52 -9.16 5.68
CA LEU A 84 7.52 -9.10 6.74
C LEU A 84 6.29 -9.93 6.37
N SER A 85 5.82 -10.73 7.31
CA SER A 85 4.63 -11.57 7.18
C SER A 85 4.00 -11.79 8.57
N PRO A 86 2.69 -11.83 8.67
CA PRO A 86 1.67 -11.59 7.63
C PRO A 86 1.51 -10.09 7.32
N ILE A 87 1.27 -9.79 6.05
CA ILE A 87 0.89 -8.45 5.59
C ILE A 87 -0.61 -8.44 5.31
N ASP A 88 -1.28 -7.45 5.87
CA ASP A 88 -2.69 -7.17 5.65
C ASP A 88 -2.84 -5.81 4.95
N PHE A 89 -4.00 -5.50 4.39
CA PHE A 89 -4.24 -4.19 3.81
C PHE A 89 -5.70 -3.77 3.98
N TYR A 90 -5.92 -2.47 3.91
CA TYR A 90 -7.24 -1.87 3.79
C TYR A 90 -7.24 -0.80 2.71
N LYS A 91 -8.42 -0.51 2.18
CA LYS A 91 -8.59 0.57 1.21
C LYS A 91 -9.05 1.85 1.91
N GLU A 92 -8.44 2.97 1.53
CA GLU A 92 -8.88 4.29 1.93
C GLU A 92 -8.76 5.23 0.73
N GLY A 93 -9.90 5.60 0.17
CA GLY A 93 -9.96 6.30 -1.11
C GLY A 93 -9.35 5.46 -2.24
N ALA A 94 -8.45 6.04 -3.00
CA ALA A 94 -7.74 5.37 -4.10
C ALA A 94 -6.52 4.54 -3.65
N TYR A 95 -6.26 4.43 -2.36
CA TYR A 95 -5.04 3.81 -1.84
C TYR A 95 -5.30 2.47 -1.17
N TYR A 96 -4.42 1.52 -1.45
CA TYR A 96 -4.21 0.32 -0.66
C TYR A 96 -3.19 0.65 0.42
N LYS A 97 -3.57 0.55 1.68
CA LYS A 97 -2.72 0.84 2.83
C LYS A 97 -2.36 -0.48 3.50
N TYR A 98 -1.06 -0.79 3.48
CA TYR A 98 -0.53 -2.07 3.95
C TYR A 98 -0.14 -1.97 5.40
N THR A 99 -0.52 -2.99 6.17
CA THR A 99 -0.30 -3.06 7.60
C THR A 99 0.41 -4.35 7.99
N TYR A 100 1.20 -4.25 9.03
CA TYR A 100 1.92 -5.36 9.64
C TYR A 100 1.65 -5.41 11.14
N GLY A 101 1.63 -6.62 11.69
CA GLY A 101 1.37 -6.87 13.10
C GLY A 101 -0.04 -6.44 13.52
N ALA A 102 -0.70 -7.27 14.30
CA ALA A 102 -2.01 -6.97 14.86
C ALA A 102 -1.99 -7.33 16.34
N THR A 103 -2.29 -6.37 17.21
CA THR A 103 -2.31 -6.59 18.66
C THR A 103 -3.36 -5.71 19.33
N THR A 104 -3.91 -6.17 20.44
CA THR A 104 -4.79 -5.37 21.29
C THR A 104 -4.03 -4.60 22.37
N ASP A 105 -2.72 -4.81 22.49
CA ASP A 105 -1.85 -4.06 23.40
C ASP A 105 -1.09 -2.95 22.67
N TYR A 106 -1.41 -1.71 23.00
CA TYR A 106 -0.77 -0.54 22.40
C TYR A 106 0.75 -0.49 22.65
N GLN A 107 1.23 -0.97 23.81
CA GLN A 107 2.66 -1.00 24.12
C GLN A 107 3.40 -2.01 23.22
N GLU A 108 2.75 -3.12 22.90
CA GLU A 108 3.28 -4.08 21.95
C GLU A 108 3.32 -3.51 20.54
N ALA A 109 2.28 -2.80 20.11
CA ALA A 109 2.26 -2.11 18.83
C ALA A 109 3.45 -1.12 18.69
N ILE A 110 3.78 -0.38 19.76
CA ILE A 110 4.97 0.48 19.79
C ILE A 110 6.26 -0.32 19.61
N LYS A 111 6.39 -1.46 20.28
CA LYS A 111 7.57 -2.33 20.13
C LYS A 111 7.71 -2.87 18.72
N ILE A 112 6.62 -3.32 18.12
CA ILE A 112 6.60 -3.82 16.73
C ILE A 112 7.02 -2.69 15.77
N ARG A 113 6.42 -1.50 15.89
CA ARG A 113 6.79 -0.35 15.08
C ARG A 113 8.27 -0.02 15.21
N ASN A 114 8.82 -0.01 16.43
CA ASN A 114 10.21 0.32 16.67
C ASN A 114 11.20 -0.70 16.08
N LYS A 115 10.79 -1.96 15.98
CA LYS A 115 11.61 -3.01 15.33
C LYS A 115 11.73 -2.81 13.82
N ILE A 116 10.68 -2.29 13.18
CA ILE A 116 10.62 -2.17 11.73
C ILE A 116 10.89 -0.76 11.21
N LYS A 117 11.05 0.24 12.09
CA LYS A 117 11.19 1.65 11.71
C LYS A 117 12.43 1.94 10.85
N GLU A 118 13.49 1.15 10.99
CA GLU A 118 14.70 1.29 10.18
C GLU A 118 14.46 0.85 8.73
N ASP A 119 13.61 -0.14 8.55
CA ASP A 119 13.20 -0.64 7.26
C ASP A 119 12.06 0.16 6.63
N PHE A 120 11.22 0.75 7.45
CA PHE A 120 10.03 1.51 7.08
C PHE A 120 9.95 2.81 7.89
N GLU A 121 10.75 3.80 7.52
CA GLU A 121 10.85 5.09 8.23
C GLU A 121 9.51 5.80 8.42
N GLY A 122 8.60 5.66 7.45
CA GLY A 122 7.24 6.22 7.52
C GLY A 122 6.23 5.36 8.26
N ALA A 123 6.64 4.29 8.97
CA ALA A 123 5.71 3.41 9.66
C ALA A 123 5.06 4.06 10.88
N PHE A 124 3.74 3.97 10.97
CA PHE A 124 2.97 4.50 12.10
C PHE A 124 1.84 3.56 12.52
N ILE A 125 1.37 3.74 13.75
CA ILE A 125 0.32 2.90 14.32
C ILE A 125 -1.03 3.40 13.85
N VAL A 126 -1.90 2.49 13.42
CA VAL A 126 -3.31 2.70 13.10
C VAL A 126 -4.16 1.80 13.99
N ALA A 127 -5.38 2.20 14.26
CA ALA A 127 -6.29 1.45 15.10
C ALA A 127 -7.57 1.06 14.35
N PHE A 128 -8.07 -0.12 14.65
CA PHE A 128 -9.32 -0.66 14.12
C PHE A 128 -10.18 -1.18 15.25
N LYS A 129 -11.49 -1.07 15.10
CA LYS A 129 -12.47 -1.69 15.97
C LYS A 129 -13.58 -2.27 15.10
N ASN A 130 -13.92 -3.52 15.31
CA ASN A 130 -14.92 -4.23 14.51
C ASN A 130 -14.65 -4.14 12.99
N GLY A 131 -13.38 -4.22 12.59
CA GLY A 131 -12.98 -4.12 11.18
C GLY A 131 -12.97 -2.71 10.59
N GLN A 132 -13.41 -1.70 11.34
CA GLN A 132 -13.41 -0.31 10.90
C GLN A 132 -12.25 0.47 11.50
N LYS A 133 -11.64 1.35 10.70
CA LYS A 133 -10.61 2.25 11.18
C LYS A 133 -11.21 3.24 12.19
N MET A 134 -10.50 3.45 13.27
CA MET A 134 -10.87 4.43 14.31
C MET A 134 -9.71 5.38 14.61
N GLU A 135 -10.03 6.49 15.26
CA GLU A 135 -9.00 7.43 15.70
C GLU A 135 -8.07 6.79 16.74
N LEU A 136 -6.78 6.99 16.56
CA LEU A 136 -5.77 6.36 17.42
C LEU A 136 -5.87 6.85 18.88
N SER A 137 -6.20 8.11 19.07
CA SER A 137 -6.42 8.70 20.41
C SER A 137 -7.54 8.01 21.19
N ASP A 138 -8.63 7.70 20.50
CA ASP A 138 -9.79 7.03 21.07
C ASP A 138 -9.46 5.58 21.39
N ALA A 139 -8.78 4.90 20.47
CA ALA A 139 -8.30 3.54 20.69
C ALA A 139 -7.36 3.43 21.90
N ILE A 140 -6.43 4.38 22.07
CA ILE A 140 -5.53 4.43 23.23
C ILE A 140 -6.29 4.68 24.51
N SER A 141 -7.28 5.55 24.48
CA SER A 141 -8.12 5.86 25.64
C SER A 141 -8.92 4.64 26.08
N GLU A 142 -9.49 3.92 25.13
CA GLU A 142 -10.21 2.67 25.38
C GLU A 142 -9.27 1.56 25.90
N TYR A 143 -8.10 1.40 25.29
CA TYR A 143 -7.08 0.47 25.74
C TYR A 143 -6.70 0.72 27.22
N LYS A 144 -6.47 1.98 27.59
CA LYS A 144 -6.16 2.35 28.97
C LYS A 144 -7.30 1.98 29.92
N LYS A 145 -8.54 2.32 29.58
CA LYS A 145 -9.73 1.95 30.38
C LYS A 145 -9.81 0.45 30.61
N ASN A 146 -9.67 -0.33 29.55
CA ASN A 146 -9.73 -1.80 29.64
C ASN A 146 -8.60 -2.37 30.49
N LYS A 147 -7.40 -1.81 30.39
CA LYS A 147 -6.26 -2.24 31.21
C LYS A 147 -6.44 -1.95 32.71
N TYR A 148 -7.06 -0.83 33.06
CA TYR A 148 -7.36 -0.50 34.47
C TYR A 148 -8.47 -1.38 35.03
N THR A 149 -9.48 -1.71 34.24
CA THR A 149 -10.58 -2.57 34.67
C THR A 149 -10.10 -3.99 34.98
N LEU A 150 -9.20 -4.54 34.17
CA LEU A 150 -8.62 -5.88 34.37
C LEU A 150 -7.65 -5.97 35.58
N ARG A 151 -7.13 -4.84 36.07
CA ARG A 151 -6.23 -4.82 37.22
C ARG A 151 -6.97 -4.77 38.57
N ASN A 152 -8.27 -4.43 38.54
CA ASN A 152 -9.10 -4.24 39.74
C ASN A 152 -10.09 -5.39 39.95
N LEU A 153 -9.93 -6.49 39.20
CA LEU A 153 -10.63 -7.76 39.40
C LEU A 153 -9.69 -8.79 40.04
#